data_bca43597cc67539eaed84a01a899c848
#
_entry.id   bca43597cc67539eaed84a01a899c848
#
_cell.length_a   1.000
_cell.length_b   1.000
_cell.length_c   1.000
_cell.angle_alpha   90.00
_cell.angle_beta   90.00
_cell.angle_gamma   90.00
#
_symmetry.space_group_name_H-M   'P 1'
#
loop_
_entity.id
_entity.type
_entity.pdbx_description
1 polymer ?
#
loop_
_entity_poly.entity_id
_entity_poly.type
_entity_poly.pdbx_seq_one_letter_code
_entity_poly.pdbx_strand_id
1 'polypeptide(L)'
;FIHLNHRCVQLGIPCLTSLDTANALTDILASRYNQRNTELIDICHLRAQRQSFRFAKLQTCGNDYIVLENFHGEITCPESLCVTFCDRHYGIGADGIVLIEGSNQADARIRLFKADGSEDPMSGNALRCVGKYLYDNGIAVREDLRLETDTGIRAVHLYTTNGKVTSASGDMGRALLNTAALRFEIPEKSVVDYPVSIGGQSFNVTCV
;
A
#
# COMPACT_ATOMS: atom_id res chain seq x y z
N PHE A 1 -26.76 -21.07 -29.70
CA PHE A 1 -25.79 -20.02 -29.29
C PHE A 1 -24.41 -20.28 -29.92
N ILE A 2 -23.84 -21.46 -29.74
CA ILE A 2 -22.49 -21.80 -30.25
C ILE A 2 -22.41 -21.66 -31.79
N HIS A 3 -23.44 -22.14 -32.54
CA HIS A 3 -23.51 -22.03 -33.97
C HIS A 3 -23.62 -20.58 -34.49
N LEU A 4 -24.31 -19.71 -33.74
CA LEU A 4 -24.45 -18.30 -34.08
C LEU A 4 -23.11 -17.57 -33.93
N ASN A 5 -22.42 -17.78 -32.83
CA ASN A 5 -21.08 -17.20 -32.59
C ASN A 5 -20.08 -17.64 -33.68
N HIS A 6 -20.06 -18.92 -34.02
CA HIS A 6 -19.16 -19.45 -35.05
C HIS A 6 -19.45 -18.80 -36.42
N ARG A 7 -20.73 -18.59 -36.74
CA ARG A 7 -21.13 -17.94 -38.01
C ARG A 7 -20.75 -16.45 -38.02
N CYS A 8 -20.91 -15.75 -36.90
CA CYS A 8 -20.52 -14.35 -36.80
C CYS A 8 -18.99 -14.20 -37.01
N VAL A 9 -18.18 -15.06 -36.40
CA VAL A 9 -16.71 -15.05 -36.57
C VAL A 9 -16.35 -15.30 -38.04
N GLN A 10 -16.96 -16.27 -38.71
CA GLN A 10 -16.75 -16.56 -40.14
C GLN A 10 -17.07 -15.38 -41.06
N LEU A 11 -18.05 -14.59 -40.70
CA LEU A 11 -18.53 -13.46 -41.51
C LEU A 11 -17.89 -12.12 -41.08
N GLY A 12 -17.01 -12.12 -40.07
CA GLY A 12 -16.40 -10.90 -39.52
C GLY A 12 -17.41 -9.97 -38.84
N ILE A 13 -18.53 -10.51 -38.38
CA ILE A 13 -19.56 -9.72 -37.68
C ILE A 13 -19.29 -9.71 -36.18
N PRO A 14 -19.11 -8.53 -35.54
CA PRO A 14 -18.96 -8.43 -34.10
C PRO A 14 -20.16 -9.05 -33.37
N CYS A 15 -19.90 -9.92 -32.41
CA CYS A 15 -20.93 -10.60 -31.63
C CYS A 15 -20.69 -10.33 -30.13
N LEU A 16 -21.68 -9.70 -29.51
CA LEU A 16 -21.67 -9.45 -28.06
C LEU A 16 -22.43 -10.56 -27.35
N THR A 17 -21.81 -11.23 -26.43
CA THR A 17 -22.34 -12.43 -25.76
C THR A 17 -22.90 -12.14 -24.37
N SER A 18 -22.73 -10.95 -23.85
CA SER A 18 -23.29 -10.53 -22.56
C SER A 18 -23.91 -9.14 -22.64
N LEU A 19 -24.94 -8.90 -21.82
CA LEU A 19 -25.57 -7.60 -21.69
C LEU A 19 -24.60 -6.53 -21.15
N ASP A 20 -23.72 -6.94 -20.25
CA ASP A 20 -22.71 -6.04 -19.66
C ASP A 20 -21.73 -5.53 -20.72
N THR A 21 -21.30 -6.41 -21.63
CA THR A 21 -20.43 -6.03 -22.76
C THR A 21 -21.17 -5.09 -23.73
N ALA A 22 -22.46 -5.32 -23.95
CA ALA A 22 -23.29 -4.46 -24.81
C ALA A 22 -23.47 -3.06 -24.17
N ASN A 23 -23.72 -3.01 -22.87
CA ASN A 23 -23.83 -1.74 -22.12
C ASN A 23 -22.52 -0.98 -22.14
N ALA A 24 -21.39 -1.64 -21.85
CA ALA A 24 -20.07 -1.03 -21.90
C ALA A 24 -19.74 -0.47 -23.29
N LEU A 25 -20.09 -1.17 -24.37
CA LEU A 25 -19.92 -0.67 -25.73
C LEU A 25 -20.80 0.56 -26.00
N THR A 26 -22.03 0.56 -25.48
CA THR A 26 -22.96 1.71 -25.62
C THR A 26 -22.39 2.94 -24.91
N ASP A 27 -21.85 2.78 -23.71
CA ASP A 27 -21.21 3.86 -22.93
C ASP A 27 -19.97 4.41 -23.66
N ILE A 28 -19.16 3.54 -24.23
CA ILE A 28 -17.99 3.93 -25.05
C ILE A 28 -18.47 4.74 -26.28
N LEU A 29 -19.47 4.30 -26.99
CA LEU A 29 -20.01 5.00 -28.16
C LEU A 29 -20.63 6.35 -27.78
N ALA A 30 -21.32 6.42 -26.63
CA ALA A 30 -21.92 7.65 -26.12
C ALA A 30 -20.87 8.69 -25.67
N SER A 31 -19.69 8.27 -25.26
CA SER A 31 -18.58 9.13 -24.79
C SER A 31 -17.87 9.94 -25.89
N ARG A 32 -18.39 9.91 -27.13
CA ARG A 32 -17.78 10.57 -28.30
C ARG A 32 -16.31 10.19 -28.52
N TYR A 33 -16.05 8.93 -28.41
CA TYR A 33 -14.79 8.30 -28.66
C TYR A 33 -14.21 8.69 -30.04
N ASN A 34 -12.95 9.12 -30.08
CA ASN A 34 -12.24 9.41 -31.33
C ASN A 34 -10.77 8.98 -31.25
N GLN A 35 -10.14 8.79 -32.40
CA GLN A 35 -8.74 8.32 -32.50
C GLN A 35 -7.72 9.23 -31.81
N ARG A 36 -8.06 10.47 -31.45
CA ARG A 36 -7.13 11.41 -30.81
C ARG A 36 -7.09 11.27 -29.28
N ASN A 37 -8.11 10.69 -28.68
CA ASN A 37 -8.22 10.48 -27.23
C ASN A 37 -8.13 9.01 -26.82
N THR A 38 -7.68 8.16 -27.76
CA THR A 38 -7.58 6.71 -27.53
C THR A 38 -6.23 6.21 -27.89
N GLU A 39 -5.64 5.52 -26.97
CA GLU A 39 -4.46 4.68 -27.20
C GLU A 39 -4.94 3.28 -27.61
N LEU A 40 -4.55 2.87 -28.84
CA LEU A 40 -4.77 1.50 -29.31
C LEU A 40 -3.79 0.58 -28.57
N ILE A 41 -4.26 -0.18 -27.62
CA ILE A 41 -3.45 -1.18 -26.93
C ILE A 41 -3.46 -2.45 -27.76
N ASP A 42 -2.32 -2.78 -28.37
CA ASP A 42 -2.10 -4.06 -29.02
C ASP A 42 -2.00 -5.17 -27.97
N ILE A 43 -3.08 -5.95 -27.85
CA ILE A 43 -3.19 -7.05 -26.90
C ILE A 43 -2.08 -8.09 -27.09
N CYS A 44 -1.57 -8.25 -28.32
CA CYS A 44 -0.49 -9.19 -28.63
C CYS A 44 0.86 -8.70 -28.07
N HIS A 45 1.04 -7.40 -27.93
CA HIS A 45 2.26 -6.77 -27.41
C HIS A 45 2.15 -6.29 -25.95
N LEU A 46 1.02 -6.50 -25.28
CA LEU A 46 0.84 -6.17 -23.85
C LEU A 46 1.94 -6.77 -22.94
N ARG A 47 2.53 -7.91 -23.32
CA ARG A 47 3.63 -8.51 -22.57
C ARG A 47 4.92 -7.68 -22.62
N ALA A 48 5.18 -6.98 -23.73
CA ALA A 48 6.38 -6.16 -23.88
C ALA A 48 6.28 -4.81 -23.12
N GLN A 49 5.08 -4.36 -22.80
CA GLN A 49 4.81 -3.12 -22.07
C GLN A 49 4.50 -3.36 -20.58
N ARG A 50 4.41 -4.62 -20.13
CA ARG A 50 4.16 -4.94 -18.72
C ARG A 50 5.39 -4.62 -17.89
N GLN A 51 5.27 -3.64 -17.02
CA GLN A 51 6.18 -3.50 -15.89
C GLN A 51 5.95 -4.68 -14.94
N SER A 52 7.02 -5.38 -14.59
CA SER A 52 6.96 -6.43 -13.56
C SER A 52 7.63 -5.92 -12.30
N PHE A 53 6.92 -5.96 -11.19
CA PHE A 53 7.45 -5.60 -9.89
C PHE A 53 7.68 -6.85 -9.06
N ARG A 54 8.84 -6.94 -8.41
CA ARG A 54 9.05 -7.88 -7.31
C ARG A 54 8.49 -7.25 -6.05
N PHE A 55 7.72 -7.99 -5.30
CA PHE A 55 7.18 -7.53 -4.04
C PHE A 55 7.26 -8.61 -2.97
N ALA A 56 7.27 -8.17 -1.72
CA ALA A 56 6.99 -9.02 -0.57
C ALA A 56 5.68 -8.55 0.09
N LYS A 57 4.86 -9.50 0.51
CA LYS A 57 3.70 -9.18 1.34
C LYS A 57 4.00 -9.55 2.77
N LEU A 58 4.00 -8.56 3.65
CA LEU A 58 4.33 -8.68 5.06
C LEU A 58 3.17 -8.21 5.92
N GLN A 59 3.06 -8.76 7.12
CA GLN A 59 2.06 -8.31 8.08
C GLN A 59 2.65 -8.20 9.48
N THR A 60 2.14 -7.28 10.28
CA THR A 60 2.42 -7.16 11.70
C THR A 60 1.22 -6.55 12.43
N CYS A 61 0.84 -7.13 13.54
CA CYS A 61 -0.28 -6.66 14.39
C CYS A 61 -1.60 -6.44 13.62
N GLY A 62 -1.86 -7.24 12.57
CA GLY A 62 -3.09 -7.17 11.77
C GLY A 62 -3.03 -6.25 10.54
N ASN A 63 -2.02 -5.36 10.43
CA ASN A 63 -1.81 -4.60 9.20
C ASN A 63 -0.93 -5.36 8.22
N ASP A 64 -1.35 -5.42 6.96
CA ASP A 64 -0.62 -6.05 5.87
C ASP A 64 -0.14 -5.02 4.83
N TYR A 65 1.10 -5.16 4.41
CA TYR A 65 1.75 -4.25 3.47
C TYR A 65 2.38 -4.98 2.30
N ILE A 66 2.30 -4.36 1.13
CA ILE A 66 3.08 -4.73 -0.04
C ILE A 66 4.37 -3.92 0.01
N VAL A 67 5.50 -4.60 0.15
CA VAL A 67 6.83 -3.98 0.22
C VAL A 67 7.48 -4.06 -1.15
N LEU A 68 7.91 -2.93 -1.68
CA LEU A 68 8.54 -2.76 -2.99
C LEU A 68 9.89 -2.06 -2.83
N GLU A 69 10.90 -2.57 -3.51
CA GLU A 69 12.19 -1.88 -3.65
C GLU A 69 12.11 -0.81 -4.74
N ASN A 70 12.56 0.39 -4.43
CA ASN A 70 12.60 1.54 -5.35
C ASN A 70 13.96 2.26 -5.27
N PHE A 71 15.04 1.51 -5.11
CA PHE A 71 16.40 2.09 -4.98
C PHE A 71 16.85 2.89 -6.20
N HIS A 72 16.29 2.60 -7.37
CA HIS A 72 16.61 3.27 -8.64
C HIS A 72 15.54 4.28 -9.09
N GLY A 73 14.48 4.49 -8.32
CA GLY A 73 13.42 5.44 -8.65
C GLY A 73 12.54 5.02 -9.83
N GLU A 74 12.41 3.72 -10.08
CA GLU A 74 11.61 3.18 -11.20
C GLU A 74 10.11 3.37 -10.97
N ILE A 75 9.67 3.43 -9.71
CA ILE A 75 8.28 3.65 -9.33
C ILE A 75 8.07 5.16 -9.18
N THR A 76 7.48 5.78 -10.20
CA THR A 76 7.28 7.24 -10.27
C THR A 76 5.89 7.70 -9.83
N CYS A 77 4.89 6.81 -9.84
CA CYS A 77 3.50 7.10 -9.48
C CYS A 77 3.01 6.11 -8.42
N PRO A 78 3.56 6.13 -7.19
CA PRO A 78 3.23 5.16 -6.15
C PRO A 78 1.77 5.25 -5.69
N GLU A 79 1.14 6.42 -5.77
CA GLU A 79 -0.25 6.66 -5.35
C GLU A 79 -1.23 5.80 -6.18
N SER A 80 -1.11 5.86 -7.50
CA SER A 80 -1.97 5.10 -8.41
C SER A 80 -1.67 3.60 -8.37
N LEU A 81 -0.38 3.25 -8.20
CA LEU A 81 0.03 1.87 -8.01
C LEU A 81 -0.57 1.29 -6.73
N CYS A 82 -0.62 2.08 -5.66
CA CYS A 82 -1.18 1.68 -4.37
C CYS A 82 -2.67 1.37 -4.48
N VAL A 83 -3.46 2.25 -5.09
CA VAL A 83 -4.90 2.02 -5.30
C VAL A 83 -5.14 0.71 -6.05
N THR A 84 -4.34 0.43 -7.09
CA THR A 84 -4.49 -0.78 -7.89
C THR A 84 -4.06 -2.04 -7.14
N PHE A 85 -2.89 -2.01 -6.48
CA PHE A 85 -2.33 -3.21 -5.84
C PHE A 85 -2.98 -3.53 -4.52
N CYS A 86 -3.45 -2.53 -3.77
CA CYS A 86 -4.09 -2.75 -2.47
C CYS A 86 -5.54 -3.22 -2.58
N ASP A 87 -6.17 -3.13 -3.74
CA ASP A 87 -7.51 -3.68 -3.94
C ASP A 87 -7.53 -5.18 -3.60
N ARG A 88 -8.42 -5.57 -2.67
CA ARG A 88 -8.48 -6.95 -2.16
C ARG A 88 -9.22 -7.92 -3.09
N HIS A 89 -9.89 -7.41 -4.12
CA HIS A 89 -10.65 -8.20 -5.09
C HIS A 89 -9.92 -8.31 -6.42
N TYR A 90 -9.34 -7.22 -6.90
CA TYR A 90 -8.73 -7.13 -8.23
C TYR A 90 -7.20 -6.96 -8.20
N GLY A 91 -6.64 -6.63 -7.04
CA GLY A 91 -5.20 -6.47 -6.83
C GLY A 91 -4.58 -7.60 -5.99
N ILE A 92 -3.45 -7.30 -5.36
CA ILE A 92 -2.77 -8.17 -4.40
C ILE A 92 -3.52 -8.15 -3.06
N GLY A 93 -4.16 -7.02 -2.75
CA GLY A 93 -4.88 -6.73 -1.53
C GLY A 93 -3.94 -6.44 -0.35
N ALA A 94 -4.01 -5.23 0.21
CA ALA A 94 -3.24 -4.84 1.39
C ALA A 94 -3.82 -3.57 2.02
N ASP A 95 -3.36 -3.22 3.23
CA ASP A 95 -3.68 -1.94 3.88
C ASP A 95 -2.86 -0.79 3.28
N GLY A 96 -1.74 -1.10 2.62
CA GLY A 96 -0.90 -0.11 1.96
C GLY A 96 0.33 -0.70 1.27
N ILE A 97 1.06 0.17 0.58
CA ILE A 97 2.36 -0.11 -0.03
C ILE A 97 3.45 0.59 0.77
N VAL A 98 4.56 -0.08 1.00
CA VAL A 98 5.79 0.52 1.52
C VAL A 98 6.85 0.47 0.43
N LEU A 99 7.33 1.64 0.02
CA LEU A 99 8.49 1.76 -0.86
C LEU A 99 9.77 1.84 -0.02
N ILE A 100 10.78 1.07 -0.41
CA ILE A 100 12.13 1.12 0.16
C ILE A 100 13.03 1.82 -0.86
N GLU A 101 13.59 2.95 -0.45
CA GLU A 101 14.44 3.81 -1.27
C GLU A 101 15.83 3.94 -0.64
N GLY A 102 16.80 4.41 -1.42
CA GLY A 102 18.13 4.72 -0.90
C GLY A 102 18.09 5.93 0.04
N SER A 103 18.93 5.91 1.08
CA SER A 103 19.15 7.03 2.00
C SER A 103 20.63 7.35 2.13
N ASN A 104 20.97 8.63 2.26
CA ASN A 104 22.32 9.09 2.57
C ASN A 104 22.56 9.24 4.09
N GLN A 105 21.53 9.08 4.93
CA GLN A 105 21.56 9.36 6.36
C GLN A 105 21.21 8.14 7.21
N ALA A 106 20.60 7.11 6.59
CA ALA A 106 20.06 5.93 7.25
C ALA A 106 20.33 4.68 6.40
N ASP A 107 19.91 3.51 6.87
CA ASP A 107 20.07 2.24 6.16
C ASP A 107 19.17 2.13 4.91
N ALA A 108 18.00 2.77 5.00
CA ALA A 108 17.07 2.96 3.89
C ALA A 108 16.15 4.13 4.20
N ARG A 109 15.54 4.71 3.17
CA ARG A 109 14.38 5.57 3.27
C ARG A 109 13.13 4.75 3.00
N ILE A 110 12.06 5.02 3.73
CA ILE A 110 10.76 4.40 3.51
C ILE A 110 9.70 5.46 3.26
N ARG A 111 8.82 5.16 2.31
CA ARG A 111 7.60 5.91 2.06
C ARG A 111 6.41 4.95 2.15
N LEU A 112 5.38 5.36 2.86
CA LEU A 112 4.18 4.55 3.09
C LEU A 112 2.98 5.18 2.39
N PHE A 113 2.27 4.39 1.61
CA PHE A 113 1.03 4.78 0.94
C PHE A 113 -0.11 3.90 1.43
N LYS A 114 -1.22 4.51 1.84
CA LYS A 114 -2.46 3.80 2.20
C LYS A 114 -3.17 3.27 0.97
N ALA A 115 -4.10 2.34 1.16
CA ALA A 115 -4.85 1.74 0.06
C ALA A 115 -5.64 2.75 -0.81
N ASP A 116 -5.93 3.94 -0.28
CA ASP A 116 -6.55 5.05 -1.03
C ASP A 116 -5.57 5.89 -1.85
N GLY A 117 -4.27 5.56 -1.81
CA GLY A 117 -3.19 6.28 -2.49
C GLY A 117 -2.63 7.46 -1.69
N SER A 118 -3.18 7.81 -0.54
CA SER A 118 -2.64 8.88 0.30
C SER A 118 -1.33 8.44 0.96
N GLU A 119 -0.35 9.35 1.04
CA GLU A 119 0.91 9.10 1.73
C GLU A 119 0.72 9.24 3.25
N ASP A 120 1.25 8.27 4.01
CA ASP A 120 1.24 8.28 5.47
C ASP A 120 2.67 8.58 5.96
N PRO A 121 2.86 9.60 6.78
CA PRO A 121 4.21 10.03 7.18
C PRO A 121 4.99 8.99 7.98
N MET A 122 4.31 8.09 8.70
CA MET A 122 4.95 7.02 9.45
C MET A 122 3.96 5.99 9.99
N SER A 123 4.35 4.71 9.97
CA SER A 123 3.66 3.64 10.68
C SER A 123 4.68 2.73 11.40
N GLY A 124 4.51 2.53 12.69
CA GLY A 124 5.33 1.59 13.47
C GLY A 124 5.23 0.15 12.97
N ASN A 125 4.08 -0.22 12.42
CA ASN A 125 3.89 -1.53 11.79
C ASN A 125 4.71 -1.66 10.51
N ALA A 126 4.70 -0.63 9.65
CA ALA A 126 5.52 -0.60 8.44
C ALA A 126 7.03 -0.62 8.76
N LEU A 127 7.49 0.15 9.78
CA LEU A 127 8.89 0.13 10.24
C LEU A 127 9.37 -1.29 10.55
N ARG A 128 8.60 -2.06 11.32
CA ARG A 128 8.96 -3.43 11.69
C ARG A 128 8.97 -4.38 10.50
N CYS A 129 7.99 -4.24 9.59
CA CYS A 129 7.96 -5.03 8.35
C CYS A 129 9.19 -4.75 7.49
N VAL A 130 9.56 -3.49 7.30
CA VAL A 130 10.74 -3.11 6.51
C VAL A 130 12.03 -3.59 7.16
N GLY A 131 12.18 -3.41 8.48
CA GLY A 131 13.35 -3.90 9.21
C GLY A 131 13.58 -5.39 8.98
N LYS A 132 12.52 -6.20 9.11
CA LYS A 132 12.58 -7.63 8.80
C LYS A 132 12.94 -7.88 7.33
N TYR A 133 12.32 -7.15 6.39
CA TYR A 133 12.58 -7.29 4.97
C TYR A 133 14.05 -7.04 4.62
N LEU A 134 14.62 -5.94 5.11
CA LEU A 134 16.02 -5.55 4.86
C LEU A 134 17.00 -6.61 5.38
N TYR A 135 16.75 -7.14 6.58
CA TYR A 135 17.61 -8.16 7.18
C TYR A 135 17.51 -9.49 6.45
N ASP A 136 16.29 -10.02 6.28
CA ASP A 136 16.04 -11.36 5.71
C ASP A 136 16.46 -11.46 4.23
N ASN A 137 16.48 -10.33 3.50
CA ASN A 137 16.94 -10.26 2.10
C ASN A 137 18.42 -9.84 1.95
N GLY A 138 19.14 -9.68 3.06
CA GLY A 138 20.59 -9.39 3.03
C GLY A 138 20.94 -7.96 2.59
N ILE A 139 19.96 -7.03 2.60
CA ILE A 139 20.16 -5.63 2.22
C ILE A 139 20.88 -4.88 3.35
N ALA A 140 20.47 -5.11 4.59
CA ALA A 140 21.12 -4.56 5.79
C ALA A 140 21.14 -5.61 6.91
N VAL A 141 22.23 -6.38 7.01
CA VAL A 141 22.37 -7.53 7.93
C VAL A 141 22.93 -7.04 9.27
N ARG A 142 22.09 -6.36 10.04
CA ARG A 142 22.37 -5.94 11.42
C ARG A 142 21.08 -5.84 12.20
N GLU A 143 21.14 -6.00 13.51
CA GLU A 143 19.96 -6.00 14.38
C GLU A 143 19.44 -4.59 14.66
N ASP A 144 20.32 -3.61 14.70
CA ASP A 144 19.95 -2.19 14.88
C ASP A 144 19.98 -1.47 13.54
N LEU A 145 18.80 -1.09 13.06
CA LEU A 145 18.58 -0.38 11.80
C LEU A 145 18.09 1.05 12.05
N ARG A 146 18.47 1.94 11.15
CA ARG A 146 17.95 3.30 11.09
C ARG A 146 17.19 3.47 9.79
N LEU A 147 15.93 3.85 9.87
CA LEU A 147 15.06 4.07 8.72
C LEU A 147 14.68 5.55 8.64
N GLU A 148 14.93 6.15 7.48
CA GLU A 148 14.49 7.51 7.19
C GLU A 148 13.01 7.50 6.83
N THR A 149 12.21 8.35 7.48
CA THR A 149 10.79 8.57 7.23
C THR A 149 10.53 10.06 7.05
N ASP A 150 9.36 10.45 6.63
CA ASP A 150 8.98 11.89 6.53
C ASP A 150 8.93 12.58 7.90
N THR A 151 8.82 11.83 9.00
CA THR A 151 8.89 12.36 10.38
C THR A 151 10.30 12.31 10.98
N GLY A 152 11.32 11.97 10.18
CA GLY A 152 12.71 11.86 10.59
C GLY A 152 13.21 10.42 10.64
N ILE A 153 14.43 10.25 11.18
CA ILE A 153 15.06 8.93 11.29
C ILE A 153 14.50 8.19 12.49
N ARG A 154 14.08 6.95 12.27
CA ARG A 154 13.56 6.04 13.30
C ARG A 154 14.46 4.83 13.48
N ALA A 155 14.70 4.45 14.71
CA ALA A 155 15.43 3.23 15.05
C ALA A 155 14.49 2.02 15.04
N VAL A 156 15.01 0.92 14.51
CA VAL A 156 14.32 -0.39 14.54
C VAL A 156 15.30 -1.41 15.08
N HIS A 157 14.95 -2.11 16.14
CA HIS A 157 15.73 -3.22 16.68
C HIS A 157 15.08 -4.55 16.30
N LEU A 158 15.89 -5.46 15.76
CA LEU A 158 15.46 -6.77 15.26
C LEU A 158 15.92 -7.85 16.23
N TYR A 159 15.02 -8.77 16.55
CA TYR A 159 15.33 -9.96 17.33
C TYR A 159 15.45 -11.15 16.38
N THR A 160 16.61 -11.77 16.36
CA THR A 160 16.94 -12.83 15.40
C THR A 160 17.06 -14.20 16.07
N THR A 161 16.67 -15.23 15.34
CA THR A 161 16.88 -16.62 15.73
C THR A 161 17.24 -17.41 14.48
N ASN A 162 18.37 -18.15 14.54
CA ASN A 162 18.87 -18.93 13.40
C ASN A 162 19.03 -18.09 12.10
N GLY A 163 19.49 -16.84 12.22
CA GLY A 163 19.72 -15.95 11.08
C GLY A 163 18.45 -15.40 10.43
N LYS A 164 17.30 -15.47 11.09
CA LYS A 164 16.03 -14.89 10.63
C LYS A 164 15.39 -14.01 11.70
N VAL A 165 14.76 -12.93 11.28
CA VAL A 165 14.04 -12.04 12.19
C VAL A 165 12.76 -12.71 12.67
N THR A 166 12.61 -12.86 13.98
CA THR A 166 11.42 -13.42 14.64
C THR A 166 10.49 -12.37 15.19
N SER A 167 11.05 -11.22 15.64
CA SER A 167 10.29 -10.06 16.09
C SER A 167 11.10 -8.78 15.88
N ALA A 168 10.45 -7.63 15.97
CA ALA A 168 11.08 -6.33 15.83
C ALA A 168 10.39 -5.30 16.75
N SER A 169 11.16 -4.34 17.28
CA SER A 169 10.68 -3.15 17.95
C SER A 169 11.06 -1.90 17.16
N GLY A 170 10.15 -0.94 17.06
CA GLY A 170 10.37 0.33 16.37
C GLY A 170 10.24 1.51 17.33
N ASP A 171 11.15 2.47 17.22
CA ASP A 171 11.07 3.72 17.97
C ASP A 171 10.00 4.63 17.36
N MET A 172 8.92 4.85 18.09
CA MET A 172 7.82 5.73 17.70
C MET A 172 8.04 7.19 18.12
N GLY A 173 9.14 7.49 18.78
CA GLY A 173 9.42 8.78 19.35
C GLY A 173 8.75 8.99 20.71
N ARG A 174 8.66 10.25 21.13
CA ARG A 174 8.08 10.62 22.43
C ARG A 174 6.56 10.64 22.37
N ALA A 175 5.93 9.99 23.35
CA ALA A 175 4.48 10.02 23.50
C ALA A 175 3.96 11.46 23.72
N LEU A 176 2.95 11.87 22.98
CA LEU A 176 2.29 13.16 23.09
C LEU A 176 0.95 12.95 23.80
N LEU A 177 0.84 13.42 25.04
CA LEU A 177 -0.34 13.21 25.88
C LEU A 177 -1.25 14.44 25.93
N ASN A 178 -0.83 15.58 25.37
CA ASN A 178 -1.63 16.80 25.44
C ASN A 178 -2.73 16.84 24.37
N THR A 179 -3.91 17.32 24.78
CA THR A 179 -5.11 17.38 23.92
C THR A 179 -4.94 18.22 22.66
N ALA A 180 -4.15 19.28 22.73
CA ALA A 180 -3.88 20.15 21.59
C ALA A 180 -3.07 19.42 20.48
N ALA A 181 -2.07 18.62 20.87
CA ALA A 181 -1.29 17.82 19.91
C ALA A 181 -2.10 16.67 19.33
N LEU A 182 -2.99 16.08 20.13
CA LEU A 182 -3.89 14.99 19.71
C LEU A 182 -5.14 15.49 18.98
N ARG A 183 -5.34 16.82 18.88
CA ARG A 183 -6.52 17.47 18.27
C ARG A 183 -7.84 17.04 18.92
N PHE A 184 -7.83 16.79 20.24
CA PHE A 184 -9.04 16.55 21.01
C PHE A 184 -9.67 17.86 21.49
N GLU A 185 -10.97 18.02 21.26
CA GLU A 185 -11.76 19.18 21.71
C GLU A 185 -12.43 18.87 23.05
N ILE A 186 -11.62 18.66 24.10
CA ILE A 186 -12.08 18.48 25.48
C ILE A 186 -11.41 19.52 26.39
N PRO A 187 -12.03 19.86 27.55
CA PRO A 187 -11.52 20.88 28.49
C PRO A 187 -10.16 20.53 29.11
N GLU A 188 -9.88 19.25 29.27
CA GLU A 188 -8.67 18.73 29.88
C GLU A 188 -7.45 18.96 29.00
N LYS A 189 -6.28 19.22 29.63
CA LYS A 189 -5.01 19.44 28.92
C LYS A 189 -4.35 18.15 28.46
N SER A 190 -4.77 17.01 28.97
CA SER A 190 -4.23 15.68 28.62
C SER A 190 -5.32 14.62 28.74
N VAL A 191 -5.18 13.56 27.94
CA VAL A 191 -6.08 12.39 27.98
C VAL A 191 -5.32 11.25 28.65
N VAL A 192 -5.28 11.27 29.99
CA VAL A 192 -4.65 10.21 30.79
C VAL A 192 -5.71 9.73 31.79
N ASP A 193 -5.98 8.43 31.80
CA ASP A 193 -7.00 7.78 32.60
C ASP A 193 -8.39 8.47 32.52
N TYR A 194 -8.68 9.00 31.31
CA TYR A 194 -9.90 9.76 31.06
C TYR A 194 -11.10 8.82 30.99
N PRO A 195 -12.18 9.07 31.80
CA PRO A 195 -13.32 8.19 31.80
C PRO A 195 -14.18 8.39 30.55
N VAL A 196 -14.45 7.31 29.82
CA VAL A 196 -15.40 7.27 28.69
C VAL A 196 -16.45 6.21 28.93
N SER A 197 -17.69 6.49 28.54
CA SER A 197 -18.80 5.53 28.63
C SER A 197 -19.19 5.06 27.22
N ILE A 198 -19.13 3.76 26.99
CA ILE A 198 -19.48 3.14 25.73
C ILE A 198 -20.44 1.99 26.03
N GLY A 199 -21.63 2.02 25.42
CA GLY A 199 -22.63 0.97 25.62
C GLY A 199 -23.06 0.76 27.09
N GLY A 200 -23.01 1.82 27.95
CA GLY A 200 -23.32 1.74 29.34
C GLY A 200 -22.21 1.20 30.25
N GLN A 201 -21.04 0.91 29.71
CA GLN A 201 -19.82 0.53 30.44
C GLN A 201 -18.84 1.69 30.51
N SER A 202 -18.19 1.87 31.66
CA SER A 202 -17.15 2.90 31.85
C SER A 202 -15.77 2.30 31.65
N PHE A 203 -14.94 3.03 30.87
CA PHE A 203 -13.54 2.70 30.60
C PHE A 203 -12.68 3.91 30.93
N ASN A 204 -11.47 3.67 31.44
CA ASN A 204 -10.45 4.71 31.53
C ASN A 204 -9.52 4.58 30.31
N VAL A 205 -9.37 5.65 29.55
CA VAL A 205 -8.55 5.68 28.35
C VAL A 205 -7.41 6.67 28.47
N THR A 206 -6.25 6.29 27.92
CA THR A 206 -5.11 7.19 27.73
C THR A 206 -4.82 7.26 26.24
N CYS A 207 -4.77 8.48 25.70
CA CYS A 207 -4.46 8.73 24.30
C CYS A 207 -3.03 9.27 24.15
N VAL A 208 -2.33 8.76 23.15
CA VAL A 208 -0.95 9.11 22.80
C VAL A 208 -0.80 9.32 21.29
#